data_f2d64a6b04d6edf0ae5b5bc5fc3044d6
#
_entry.id   f2d64a6b04d6edf0ae5b5bc5fc3044d6
#
_cell.length_a   1.000
_cell.length_b   1.000
_cell.length_c   1.000
_cell.angle_alpha   90.00
_cell.angle_beta   90.00
_cell.angle_gamma   90.00
#
_symmetry.space_group_name_H-M   'P 1'
#
loop_
_entity.id
_entity.type
_entity.pdbx_description
1 polymer ?
#
loop_
_entity_poly.entity_id
_entity_poly.type
_entity_poly.pdbx_seq_one_letter_code
_entity_poly.pdbx_strand_id
1 'polypeptide(L)'
;MGKRVVLLLAHGTPNTVDEIPEYLRNVVSGRAMPQHVVEEIQHRYSLIGEPKGHSPLTELTMEQGAKLAKRLGEPVYVGMRNWRPYIADVVKQMRADGVTEMAAICLAPQNSRTSVGLYRRAALAEAAGMQVDFTEGWSEEPLLADAFAERLRPAVAALAAETGERVQVLFTAHSVPCRTIQAPAVSDGQPILWPTLKQDAEGAPNVDPYAVEAKRTAAMVAERVPEAAGWCFAFQSQGASGGPWIGPAVEATLEAMAQGGVKAVVLQPVGFLCDHVEILYDIDIAFREFAAGLGIELRRPESLNSSALLTEALAKLARESFLRLDEATARR
;
A
#
# COMPACT_ATOMS: atom_id res chain seq x y z
N MET A 1 -11.45 5.42 -33.85
CA MET A 1 -11.26 4.73 -32.57
C MET A 1 -11.05 5.79 -31.49
N GLY A 2 -11.70 5.64 -30.34
CA GLY A 2 -11.49 6.53 -29.21
C GLY A 2 -10.07 6.46 -28.68
N LYS A 3 -9.60 7.51 -28.00
CA LYS A 3 -8.27 7.51 -27.36
C LYS A 3 -8.37 6.76 -26.02
N ARG A 4 -7.68 5.62 -25.92
CA ARG A 4 -7.64 4.74 -24.77
C ARG A 4 -6.39 4.99 -23.94
N VAL A 5 -6.51 4.99 -22.61
CA VAL A 5 -5.39 5.22 -21.70
C VAL A 5 -5.51 4.42 -20.42
N VAL A 6 -4.41 4.30 -19.67
CA VAL A 6 -4.40 3.85 -18.28
C VAL A 6 -4.24 5.06 -17.36
N LEU A 7 -4.98 5.08 -16.24
CA LEU A 7 -4.77 6.00 -15.13
C LEU A 7 -4.32 5.21 -13.90
N LEU A 8 -3.07 5.40 -13.46
CA LEU A 8 -2.60 4.91 -12.18
C LEU A 8 -2.96 5.92 -11.08
N LEU A 9 -3.51 5.41 -10.00
CA LEU A 9 -4.01 6.20 -8.87
C LEU A 9 -3.20 5.88 -7.61
N ALA A 10 -2.61 6.90 -6.99
CA ALA A 10 -1.75 6.78 -5.84
C ALA A 10 -2.16 7.72 -4.69
N HIS A 11 -1.61 7.46 -3.51
CA HIS A 11 -1.80 8.32 -2.33
C HIS A 11 -1.19 9.71 -2.54
N GLY A 12 0.08 9.73 -2.98
CA GLY A 12 0.88 10.93 -3.10
C GLY A 12 1.41 11.42 -1.75
N THR A 13 2.68 11.77 -1.70
CA THR A 13 3.35 12.35 -0.53
C THR A 13 4.18 13.55 -0.94
N PRO A 14 4.50 14.48 -0.02
CA PRO A 14 5.40 15.60 -0.33
C PRO A 14 6.78 15.07 -0.70
N ASN A 15 7.48 15.79 -1.54
CA ASN A 15 8.85 15.44 -1.92
C ASN A 15 9.86 15.91 -0.88
N THR A 16 9.58 17.04 -0.22
CA THR A 16 10.49 17.69 0.74
C THR A 16 9.80 18.00 2.07
N VAL A 17 10.60 18.23 3.10
CA VAL A 17 10.13 18.56 4.47
C VAL A 17 9.29 19.83 4.48
N ASP A 18 9.62 20.84 3.70
CA ASP A 18 8.92 22.12 3.66
C ASP A 18 7.49 22.03 3.11
N GLU A 19 7.21 20.99 2.33
CA GLU A 19 5.89 20.75 1.72
C GLU A 19 4.91 20.05 2.67
N ILE A 20 5.37 19.53 3.80
CA ILE A 20 4.57 18.72 4.74
C ILE A 20 3.35 19.47 5.30
N PRO A 21 3.41 20.75 5.68
CA PRO A 21 2.22 21.45 6.18
C PRO A 21 1.09 21.55 5.15
N GLU A 22 1.41 21.72 3.86
CA GLU A 22 0.42 21.69 2.77
C GLU A 22 -0.15 20.30 2.57
N TYR A 23 0.72 19.30 2.51
CA TYR A 23 0.33 17.90 2.36
C TYR A 23 -0.64 17.45 3.46
N LEU A 24 -0.31 17.72 4.71
CA LEU A 24 -1.14 17.33 5.84
C LEU A 24 -2.52 17.98 5.80
N ARG A 25 -2.63 19.25 5.35
CA ARG A 25 -3.93 19.90 5.12
C ARG A 25 -4.78 19.13 4.10
N ASN A 26 -4.15 18.60 3.04
CA ASN A 26 -4.85 17.79 2.03
C ASN A 26 -5.33 16.45 2.63
N VAL A 27 -4.46 15.75 3.38
CA VAL A 27 -4.78 14.46 4.02
C VAL A 27 -5.98 14.58 4.96
N VAL A 28 -6.04 15.64 5.77
CA VAL A 28 -7.15 15.86 6.72
C VAL A 28 -8.31 16.66 6.13
N SER A 29 -8.32 16.87 4.81
CA SER A 29 -9.38 17.61 4.11
C SER A 29 -9.61 19.02 4.67
N GLY A 30 -8.52 19.76 4.87
CA GLY A 30 -8.53 21.16 5.33
C GLY A 30 -8.72 21.35 6.84
N ARG A 31 -8.87 20.29 7.63
CA ARG A 31 -8.97 20.39 9.09
C ARG A 31 -7.63 20.86 9.69
N ALA A 32 -7.70 21.58 10.79
CA ALA A 32 -6.51 21.98 11.53
C ALA A 32 -5.79 20.74 12.10
N MET A 33 -4.46 20.73 12.01
CA MET A 33 -3.61 19.73 12.65
C MET A 33 -2.79 20.40 13.75
N PRO A 34 -2.63 19.77 14.93
CA PRO A 34 -1.78 20.31 15.98
C PRO A 34 -0.35 20.49 15.50
N GLN A 35 0.29 21.61 15.88
CA GLN A 35 1.63 21.97 15.41
C GLN A 35 2.67 20.90 15.75
N HIS A 36 2.61 20.31 16.95
CA HIS A 36 3.54 19.24 17.35
C HIS A 36 3.44 17.99 16.45
N VAL A 37 2.25 17.68 15.89
CA VAL A 37 2.09 16.58 14.94
C VAL A 37 2.76 16.92 13.60
N VAL A 38 2.63 18.17 13.16
CA VAL A 38 3.31 18.63 11.93
C VAL A 38 4.83 18.53 12.10
N GLU A 39 5.36 18.98 13.23
CA GLU A 39 6.79 18.95 13.55
C GLU A 39 7.31 17.49 13.66
N GLU A 40 6.53 16.59 14.27
CA GLU A 40 6.88 15.17 14.34
C GLU A 40 6.98 14.55 12.94
N ILE A 41 6.02 14.82 12.06
CA ILE A 41 6.05 14.30 10.70
C ILE A 41 7.21 14.91 9.90
N GLN A 42 7.47 16.22 10.04
CA GLN A 42 8.64 16.86 9.45
C GLN A 42 9.94 16.21 9.92
N HIS A 43 10.05 15.91 11.22
CA HIS A 43 11.21 15.19 11.76
C HIS A 43 11.38 13.82 11.11
N ARG A 44 10.31 13.00 11.00
CA ARG A 44 10.38 11.68 10.34
C ARG A 44 10.85 11.80 8.89
N TYR A 45 10.31 12.76 8.13
CA TYR A 45 10.74 13.00 6.76
C TYR A 45 12.19 13.46 6.66
N SER A 46 12.69 14.26 7.60
CA SER A 46 14.08 14.74 7.60
C SER A 46 15.11 13.61 7.73
N LEU A 47 14.71 12.43 8.19
CA LEU A 47 15.58 11.27 8.41
C LEU A 47 15.59 10.28 7.24
N ILE A 48 14.69 10.43 6.26
CA ILE A 48 14.56 9.49 5.16
C ILE A 48 15.08 10.06 3.83
N GLY A 49 15.28 9.16 2.87
CA GLY A 49 15.63 9.50 1.49
C GLY A 49 17.11 9.82 1.24
N GLU A 50 17.43 9.98 -0.04
CA GLU A 50 18.72 10.43 -0.54
C GLU A 50 18.50 11.53 -1.61
N PRO A 51 18.83 12.80 -1.35
CA PRO A 51 19.38 13.32 -0.08
C PRO A 51 18.36 13.24 1.07
N LYS A 52 18.86 13.30 2.31
CA LYS A 52 17.98 13.34 3.50
C LYS A 52 16.94 14.45 3.41
N GLY A 53 15.70 14.14 3.84
CA GLY A 53 14.56 15.05 3.72
C GLY A 53 13.79 14.92 2.39
N HIS A 54 14.14 13.95 1.54
CA HIS A 54 13.49 13.70 0.26
C HIS A 54 12.72 12.37 0.28
N SER A 55 11.42 12.41 -0.07
CA SER A 55 10.60 11.20 -0.25
C SER A 55 10.64 10.72 -1.69
N PRO A 56 11.02 9.46 -1.96
CA PRO A 56 11.13 8.95 -3.34
C PRO A 56 9.79 8.58 -3.97
N LEU A 57 8.67 8.62 -3.23
CA LEU A 57 7.41 8.02 -3.68
C LEU A 57 6.89 8.61 -4.99
N THR A 58 6.95 9.93 -5.16
CA THR A 58 6.46 10.58 -6.39
C THR A 58 7.25 10.11 -7.61
N GLU A 59 8.57 10.07 -7.50
CA GLU A 59 9.46 9.64 -8.59
C GLU A 59 9.23 8.17 -8.93
N LEU A 60 9.18 7.31 -7.91
CA LEU A 60 8.91 5.88 -8.08
C LEU A 60 7.55 5.62 -8.72
N THR A 61 6.51 6.37 -8.32
CA THR A 61 5.18 6.26 -8.90
C THR A 61 5.15 6.69 -10.38
N MET A 62 5.85 7.78 -10.70
CA MET A 62 5.99 8.24 -12.10
C MET A 62 6.78 7.23 -12.94
N GLU A 63 7.81 6.62 -12.37
CA GLU A 63 8.58 5.55 -13.02
C GLU A 63 7.73 4.31 -13.30
N GLN A 64 6.86 3.90 -12.36
CA GLN A 64 5.88 2.83 -12.59
C GLN A 64 5.00 3.14 -13.79
N GLY A 65 4.47 4.36 -13.88
CA GLY A 65 3.69 4.81 -15.04
C GLY A 65 4.47 4.74 -16.35
N ALA A 66 5.71 5.22 -16.36
CA ALA A 66 6.55 5.21 -17.55
C ALA A 66 6.91 3.78 -18.02
N LYS A 67 7.24 2.88 -17.07
CA LYS A 67 7.51 1.47 -17.39
C LYS A 67 6.26 0.76 -17.91
N LEU A 68 5.10 1.03 -17.31
CA LEU A 68 3.84 0.48 -17.76
C LEU A 68 3.48 0.97 -19.16
N ALA A 69 3.64 2.26 -19.46
CA ALA A 69 3.40 2.82 -20.79
C ALA A 69 4.27 2.14 -21.85
N LYS A 70 5.56 1.98 -21.57
CA LYS A 70 6.49 1.25 -22.44
C LYS A 70 6.08 -0.21 -22.64
N ARG A 71 5.60 -0.87 -21.58
CA ARG A 71 5.21 -2.28 -21.62
C ARG A 71 3.92 -2.53 -22.40
N LEU A 72 2.96 -1.58 -22.34
CA LEU A 72 1.67 -1.67 -23.02
C LEU A 72 1.72 -1.14 -24.45
N GLY A 73 2.56 -0.15 -24.74
CA GLY A 73 2.48 0.66 -25.95
C GLY A 73 1.32 1.66 -25.95
N GLU A 74 0.73 1.92 -24.77
CA GLU A 74 -0.43 2.80 -24.56
C GLU A 74 -0.05 3.94 -23.61
N PRO A 75 -0.69 5.12 -23.71
CA PRO A 75 -0.45 6.21 -22.77
C PRO A 75 -0.88 5.85 -21.34
N VAL A 76 -0.02 6.15 -20.37
CA VAL A 76 -0.30 6.00 -18.95
C VAL A 76 -0.20 7.34 -18.27
N TYR A 77 -1.24 7.72 -17.56
CA TYR A 77 -1.29 8.89 -16.69
C TYR A 77 -1.16 8.46 -15.23
N VAL A 78 -0.61 9.33 -14.41
CA VAL A 78 -0.47 9.12 -12.96
C VAL A 78 -1.18 10.24 -12.23
N GLY A 79 -2.10 9.92 -11.35
CA GLY A 79 -2.80 10.88 -10.51
C GLY A 79 -2.69 10.52 -9.03
N MET A 80 -2.41 11.52 -8.19
CA MET A 80 -2.25 11.38 -6.75
C MET A 80 -3.37 12.09 -6.00
N ARG A 81 -3.82 11.51 -4.90
CA ARG A 81 -4.93 12.07 -4.14
C ARG A 81 -4.53 13.25 -3.28
N ASN A 82 -3.43 13.12 -2.57
CA ASN A 82 -3.04 14.08 -1.53
C ASN A 82 -1.86 14.97 -1.93
N TRP A 83 -1.24 14.70 -3.07
CA TRP A 83 -0.13 15.47 -3.61
C TRP A 83 -0.18 15.57 -5.15
N ARG A 84 0.75 16.33 -5.71
CA ARG A 84 0.85 16.56 -7.17
C ARG A 84 1.50 15.38 -7.87
N PRO A 85 1.03 15.05 -9.12
CA PRO A 85 -0.10 15.63 -9.83
C PRO A 85 -1.44 15.15 -9.25
N TYR A 86 -2.36 16.07 -8.96
CA TYR A 86 -3.65 15.69 -8.39
C TYR A 86 -4.53 14.92 -9.38
N ILE A 87 -5.25 13.91 -8.89
CA ILE A 87 -6.16 13.08 -9.71
C ILE A 87 -7.11 13.94 -10.55
N ALA A 88 -7.74 14.96 -9.93
CA ALA A 88 -8.68 15.82 -10.62
C ALA A 88 -8.05 16.57 -11.80
N ASP A 89 -6.84 17.09 -11.63
CA ASP A 89 -6.14 17.85 -12.67
C ASP A 89 -5.69 16.93 -13.80
N VAL A 90 -5.22 15.72 -13.47
CA VAL A 90 -4.83 14.71 -14.46
C VAL A 90 -6.04 14.27 -15.30
N VAL A 91 -7.19 14.01 -14.68
CA VAL A 91 -8.39 13.62 -15.44
C VAL A 91 -8.92 14.75 -16.32
N LYS A 92 -8.84 16.02 -15.85
CA LYS A 92 -9.11 17.19 -16.71
C LYS A 92 -8.17 17.26 -17.91
N GLN A 93 -6.88 17.01 -17.70
CA GLN A 93 -5.89 16.95 -18.78
C GLN A 93 -6.23 15.84 -19.78
N MET A 94 -6.56 14.64 -19.28
CA MET A 94 -6.97 13.52 -20.14
C MET A 94 -8.17 13.89 -21.03
N ARG A 95 -9.15 14.60 -20.48
CA ARG A 95 -10.29 15.11 -21.29
C ARG A 95 -9.85 16.10 -22.35
N ALA A 96 -8.96 17.03 -21.99
CA ALA A 96 -8.40 17.99 -22.94
C ALA A 96 -7.61 17.30 -24.06
N ASP A 97 -6.94 16.19 -23.74
CA ASP A 97 -6.21 15.35 -24.68
C ASP A 97 -7.12 14.47 -25.56
N GLY A 98 -8.44 14.53 -25.37
CA GLY A 98 -9.43 13.77 -26.14
C GLY A 98 -9.53 12.30 -25.76
N VAL A 99 -9.20 11.94 -24.50
CA VAL A 99 -9.37 10.58 -23.99
C VAL A 99 -10.86 10.24 -23.89
N THR A 100 -11.23 9.07 -24.38
CA THR A 100 -12.61 8.56 -24.38
C THR A 100 -12.78 7.29 -23.55
N GLU A 101 -11.69 6.56 -23.32
CA GLU A 101 -11.68 5.31 -22.54
C GLU A 101 -10.54 5.31 -21.53
N MET A 102 -10.84 4.97 -20.28
CA MET A 102 -9.90 4.98 -19.18
C MET A 102 -9.96 3.67 -18.39
N ALA A 103 -8.83 2.95 -18.34
CA ALA A 103 -8.59 1.89 -17.38
C ALA A 103 -7.96 2.51 -16.13
N ALA A 104 -8.70 2.59 -15.02
CA ALA A 104 -8.22 3.17 -13.76
C ALA A 104 -7.78 2.07 -12.80
N ILE A 105 -6.51 2.10 -12.37
CA ILE A 105 -5.91 1.10 -11.48
C ILE A 105 -5.31 1.80 -10.26
N CYS A 106 -5.72 1.37 -9.06
CA CYS A 106 -5.15 1.88 -7.82
C CYS A 106 -3.83 1.19 -7.51
N LEU A 107 -2.79 1.97 -7.20
CA LEU A 107 -1.52 1.49 -6.66
C LEU A 107 -1.65 1.17 -5.15
N ALA A 108 -2.81 0.66 -4.78
CA ALA A 108 -3.18 0.12 -3.48
C ALA A 108 -3.93 -1.19 -3.77
N PRO A 109 -3.25 -2.35 -3.70
CA PRO A 109 -3.84 -3.62 -4.11
C PRO A 109 -5.06 -4.04 -3.31
N GLN A 110 -5.07 -3.73 -2.01
CA GLN A 110 -6.16 -4.08 -1.11
C GLN A 110 -7.27 -3.04 -1.18
N ASN A 111 -8.49 -3.49 -1.43
CA ASN A 111 -9.65 -2.60 -1.51
C ASN A 111 -10.00 -2.04 -0.13
N SER A 112 -10.23 -0.73 -0.06
CA SER A 112 -10.70 -0.04 1.14
C SER A 112 -11.48 1.22 0.79
N ARG A 113 -12.51 1.51 1.57
CA ARG A 113 -13.27 2.76 1.45
C ARG A 113 -12.41 3.99 1.73
N THR A 114 -11.37 3.84 2.57
CA THR A 114 -10.50 4.93 3.02
C THR A 114 -9.35 5.23 2.05
N SER A 115 -9.09 4.35 1.08
CA SER A 115 -8.08 4.54 0.03
C SER A 115 -8.71 4.42 -1.35
N VAL A 116 -8.91 3.21 -1.86
CA VAL A 116 -9.44 2.91 -3.21
C VAL A 116 -10.77 3.62 -3.47
N GLY A 117 -11.71 3.59 -2.51
CA GLY A 117 -13.00 4.27 -2.62
C GLY A 117 -12.88 5.79 -2.77
N LEU A 118 -11.89 6.40 -2.13
CA LEU A 118 -11.63 7.84 -2.25
C LEU A 118 -10.96 8.20 -3.58
N TYR A 119 -10.05 7.36 -4.07
CA TYR A 119 -9.41 7.54 -5.39
C TYR A 119 -10.46 7.40 -6.50
N ARG A 120 -11.32 6.39 -6.42
CA ARG A 120 -12.45 6.20 -7.35
C ARG A 120 -13.34 7.43 -7.42
N ARG A 121 -13.73 7.96 -6.27
CA ARG A 121 -14.56 9.18 -6.20
C ARG A 121 -13.87 10.36 -6.88
N ALA A 122 -12.58 10.60 -6.59
CA ALA A 122 -11.82 11.69 -7.18
C ALA A 122 -11.68 11.56 -8.70
N ALA A 123 -11.41 10.35 -9.22
CA ALA A 123 -11.29 10.11 -10.65
C ALA A 123 -12.62 10.26 -11.38
N LEU A 124 -13.70 9.67 -10.86
CA LEU A 124 -15.01 9.71 -11.51
C LEU A 124 -15.66 11.10 -11.50
N ALA A 125 -15.35 11.95 -10.51
CA ALA A 125 -15.88 13.31 -10.45
C ALA A 125 -15.54 14.15 -11.71
N GLU A 126 -14.38 13.88 -12.34
CA GLU A 126 -13.90 14.63 -13.49
C GLU A 126 -13.99 13.83 -14.82
N ALA A 127 -14.46 12.58 -14.80
CA ALA A 127 -14.45 11.67 -15.95
C ALA A 127 -15.70 11.78 -16.86
N ALA A 128 -16.45 12.89 -16.79
CA ALA A 128 -17.65 13.06 -17.58
C ALA A 128 -17.35 12.91 -19.10
N GLY A 129 -18.12 12.05 -19.78
CA GLY A 129 -17.95 11.75 -21.21
C GLY A 129 -16.92 10.67 -21.53
N MET A 130 -16.23 10.10 -20.53
CA MET A 130 -15.34 8.96 -20.71
C MET A 130 -16.03 7.66 -20.31
N GLN A 131 -15.68 6.57 -20.97
CA GLN A 131 -15.94 5.23 -20.47
C GLN A 131 -14.82 4.84 -19.50
N VAL A 132 -15.21 4.41 -18.31
CA VAL A 132 -14.25 4.09 -17.23
C VAL A 132 -14.46 2.66 -16.79
N ASP A 133 -13.40 1.86 -16.84
CA ASP A 133 -13.29 0.63 -16.10
C ASP A 133 -12.36 0.86 -14.90
N PHE A 134 -12.88 0.62 -13.70
CA PHE A 134 -12.16 0.89 -12.46
C PHE A 134 -11.85 -0.43 -11.73
N THR A 135 -10.57 -0.73 -11.58
CA THR A 135 -10.09 -1.88 -10.80
C THR A 135 -10.11 -1.53 -9.32
N GLU A 136 -11.09 -2.08 -8.58
CA GLU A 136 -11.30 -1.76 -7.15
C GLU A 136 -10.31 -2.42 -6.20
N GLY A 137 -9.83 -3.62 -6.54
CA GLY A 137 -8.84 -4.37 -5.76
C GLY A 137 -8.18 -5.42 -6.62
N TRP A 138 -6.93 -5.75 -6.29
CA TRP A 138 -6.13 -6.77 -6.99
C TRP A 138 -5.14 -7.43 -6.02
N SER A 139 -5.54 -7.53 -4.77
CA SER A 139 -4.78 -8.11 -3.65
C SER A 139 -4.42 -9.59 -3.86
N GLU A 140 -5.20 -10.29 -4.67
CA GLU A 140 -5.02 -11.70 -5.00
C GLU A 140 -4.41 -11.92 -6.40
N GLU A 141 -3.85 -10.87 -7.04
CA GLU A 141 -3.14 -11.01 -8.32
C GLU A 141 -1.86 -11.86 -8.14
N PRO A 142 -1.74 -13.01 -8.82
CA PRO A 142 -0.60 -13.91 -8.63
C PRO A 142 0.76 -13.25 -8.87
N LEU A 143 0.88 -12.38 -9.89
CA LEU A 143 2.13 -11.66 -10.17
C LEU A 143 2.50 -10.67 -9.06
N LEU A 144 1.54 -10.14 -8.30
CA LEU A 144 1.82 -9.35 -7.12
C LEU A 144 2.49 -10.20 -6.04
N ALA A 145 1.93 -11.38 -5.77
CA ALA A 145 2.51 -12.30 -4.80
C ALA A 145 3.89 -12.81 -5.24
N ASP A 146 4.07 -13.06 -6.53
CA ASP A 146 5.36 -13.43 -7.11
C ASP A 146 6.40 -12.30 -6.95
N ALA A 147 5.99 -11.04 -7.17
CA ALA A 147 6.85 -9.88 -7.00
C ALA A 147 7.33 -9.71 -5.54
N PHE A 148 6.42 -9.87 -4.57
CA PHE A 148 6.82 -9.84 -3.16
C PHE A 148 7.72 -11.02 -2.79
N ALA A 149 7.42 -12.22 -3.27
CA ALA A 149 8.24 -13.41 -3.00
C ALA A 149 9.65 -13.31 -3.61
N GLU A 150 9.79 -12.69 -4.79
CA GLU A 150 11.09 -12.40 -5.41
C GLU A 150 11.99 -11.56 -4.49
N ARG A 151 11.40 -10.59 -3.75
CA ARG A 151 12.12 -9.75 -2.79
C ARG A 151 12.34 -10.43 -1.44
N LEU A 152 11.35 -11.17 -0.98
CA LEU A 152 11.36 -11.78 0.35
C LEU A 152 12.35 -12.94 0.46
N ARG A 153 12.40 -13.82 -0.54
CA ARG A 153 13.24 -15.03 -0.49
C ARG A 153 14.72 -14.74 -0.25
N PRO A 154 15.39 -13.83 -1.01
CA PRO A 154 16.79 -13.52 -0.74
C PRO A 154 17.01 -12.86 0.64
N ALA A 155 16.06 -12.07 1.15
CA ALA A 155 16.16 -11.46 2.46
C ALA A 155 16.09 -12.50 3.59
N VAL A 156 15.19 -13.49 3.47
CA VAL A 156 15.11 -14.62 4.41
C VAL A 156 16.41 -15.43 4.39
N ALA A 157 16.90 -15.78 3.19
CA ALA A 157 18.12 -16.56 3.04
C ALA A 157 19.36 -15.83 3.61
N ALA A 158 19.48 -14.53 3.32
CA ALA A 158 20.60 -13.72 3.81
C ALA A 158 20.58 -13.62 5.35
N LEU A 159 19.43 -13.31 5.94
CA LEU A 159 19.31 -13.19 7.39
C LEU A 159 19.58 -14.53 8.09
N ALA A 160 19.09 -15.63 7.54
CA ALA A 160 19.38 -16.97 8.06
C ALA A 160 20.90 -17.31 8.03
N ALA A 161 21.57 -16.94 6.93
CA ALA A 161 23.01 -17.16 6.78
C ALA A 161 23.84 -16.29 7.73
N GLU A 162 23.43 -15.04 7.96
CA GLU A 162 24.13 -14.10 8.82
C GLU A 162 23.98 -14.45 10.31
N THR A 163 22.80 -14.89 10.73
CA THR A 163 22.49 -15.13 12.16
C THR A 163 22.62 -16.58 12.58
N GLY A 164 22.53 -17.51 11.65
CA GLY A 164 22.38 -18.95 11.94
C GLY A 164 21.01 -19.33 12.52
N GLU A 165 20.06 -18.40 12.56
CA GLU A 165 18.75 -18.55 13.17
C GLU A 165 17.67 -18.95 12.15
N ARG A 166 16.58 -19.52 12.67
CA ARG A 166 15.37 -19.75 11.88
C ARG A 166 14.61 -18.44 11.71
N VAL A 167 14.48 -17.97 10.47
CA VAL A 167 13.87 -16.68 10.17
C VAL A 167 12.36 -16.77 10.14
N GLN A 168 11.68 -15.95 10.93
CA GLN A 168 10.24 -15.72 10.86
C GLN A 168 9.92 -14.55 9.91
N VAL A 169 8.76 -14.60 9.26
CA VAL A 169 8.27 -13.49 8.44
C VAL A 169 7.13 -12.78 9.18
N LEU A 170 7.26 -11.46 9.34
CA LEU A 170 6.19 -10.59 9.82
C LEU A 170 5.65 -9.80 8.63
N PHE A 171 4.48 -10.18 8.14
CA PHE A 171 3.79 -9.39 7.11
C PHE A 171 3.07 -8.19 7.74
N THR A 172 3.06 -7.06 7.03
CA THR A 172 2.38 -5.87 7.52
C THR A 172 1.57 -5.16 6.45
N ALA A 173 0.54 -4.41 6.89
CA ALA A 173 -0.17 -3.39 6.14
C ALA A 173 -0.48 -2.20 7.05
N HIS A 174 -0.89 -1.06 6.48
CA HIS A 174 -1.22 0.11 7.27
C HIS A 174 -2.42 -0.17 8.19
N SER A 175 -2.35 0.24 9.46
CA SER A 175 -3.50 0.21 10.35
C SER A 175 -4.53 1.25 9.92
N VAL A 176 -5.81 0.96 10.15
CA VAL A 176 -6.90 1.91 9.90
C VAL A 176 -7.81 2.00 11.13
N PRO A 177 -8.46 3.14 11.39
CA PRO A 177 -9.37 3.26 12.52
C PRO A 177 -10.54 2.27 12.39
N CYS A 178 -10.86 1.53 13.44
CA CYS A 178 -11.94 0.54 13.46
C CYS A 178 -13.28 1.11 12.96
N ARG A 179 -13.58 2.37 13.30
CA ARG A 179 -14.80 3.06 12.84
C ARG A 179 -14.91 3.19 11.31
N THR A 180 -13.79 3.20 10.58
CA THR A 180 -13.79 3.39 9.12
C THR A 180 -14.08 2.11 8.37
N ILE A 181 -13.78 0.97 8.98
CA ILE A 181 -14.02 -0.36 8.39
C ILE A 181 -15.21 -1.07 9.03
N GLN A 182 -15.96 -0.39 9.92
CA GLN A 182 -17.07 -0.97 10.68
C GLN A 182 -16.71 -2.25 11.46
N ALA A 183 -15.44 -2.37 11.87
CA ALA A 183 -15.00 -3.41 12.77
C ALA A 183 -15.73 -3.27 14.13
N PRO A 184 -16.10 -4.36 14.79
CA PRO A 184 -16.72 -4.30 16.12
C PRO A 184 -15.78 -3.57 17.08
N ALA A 185 -16.37 -2.73 17.93
CA ALA A 185 -15.62 -2.05 18.98
C ALA A 185 -15.02 -3.10 19.95
N VAL A 186 -13.76 -2.87 20.36
CA VAL A 186 -13.14 -3.69 21.40
C VAL A 186 -13.78 -3.30 22.72
N SER A 187 -14.35 -4.27 23.44
CA SER A 187 -14.58 -4.13 24.87
C SER A 187 -13.30 -4.46 25.62
N ASP A 188 -12.96 -3.64 26.61
CA ASP A 188 -11.99 -3.96 27.68
C ASP A 188 -10.49 -3.97 27.34
N GLY A 189 -10.02 -3.13 26.41
CA GLY A 189 -8.59 -2.91 26.19
C GLY A 189 -7.83 -4.11 25.62
N GLN A 190 -8.53 -5.19 25.24
CA GLN A 190 -7.94 -6.31 24.52
C GLN A 190 -7.75 -5.92 23.05
N PRO A 191 -6.60 -6.26 22.42
CA PRO A 191 -6.46 -6.09 20.98
C PRO A 191 -7.54 -6.89 20.27
N ILE A 192 -8.21 -6.29 19.29
CA ILE A 192 -9.13 -7.02 18.43
C ILE A 192 -8.31 -8.09 17.72
N LEU A 193 -8.42 -9.32 18.18
CA LEU A 193 -8.07 -10.45 17.35
C LEU A 193 -9.14 -10.49 16.27
N TRP A 194 -8.79 -10.02 15.11
CA TRP A 194 -9.68 -10.09 13.95
C TRP A 194 -10.20 -11.51 13.79
N PRO A 195 -11.53 -11.70 13.56
CA PRO A 195 -12.09 -13.05 13.38
C PRO A 195 -11.29 -13.82 12.33
N THR A 196 -11.25 -15.11 12.46
CA THR A 196 -10.51 -15.99 11.55
C THR A 196 -10.96 -15.77 10.10
N LEU A 197 -10.04 -15.81 9.14
CA LEU A 197 -10.24 -15.57 7.68
C LEU A 197 -11.51 -16.22 7.09
N LYS A 198 -12.02 -17.30 7.68
CA LYS A 198 -13.25 -17.99 7.25
C LYS A 198 -14.55 -17.28 7.62
N GLN A 199 -14.57 -16.51 8.71
CA GLN A 199 -15.78 -15.81 9.16
C GLN A 199 -15.95 -14.45 8.48
N ASP A 200 -14.85 -13.85 8.02
CA ASP A 200 -14.85 -12.54 7.38
C ASP A 200 -15.20 -12.60 5.89
N ALA A 201 -14.98 -13.75 5.25
CA ALA A 201 -15.16 -13.92 3.80
C ALA A 201 -16.63 -14.08 3.36
N GLU A 202 -17.53 -14.47 4.27
CA GLU A 202 -18.88 -14.91 3.91
C GLU A 202 -20.02 -13.98 4.31
N GLY A 203 -19.78 -12.70 4.52
CA GLY A 203 -20.99 -11.94 4.40
C GLY A 203 -21.49 -11.06 5.51
N ALA A 204 -20.69 -10.13 5.93
CA ALA A 204 -21.26 -8.87 6.42
C ALA A 204 -21.26 -7.88 5.26
N PRO A 205 -22.37 -7.58 4.61
CA PRO A 205 -22.42 -6.79 3.36
C PRO A 205 -21.94 -5.34 3.51
N ASN A 206 -21.41 -4.95 4.65
CA ASN A 206 -20.96 -3.61 4.97
C ASN A 206 -19.55 -3.53 5.59
N VAL A 207 -18.82 -4.64 5.70
CA VAL A 207 -17.46 -4.62 6.25
C VAL A 207 -16.47 -4.28 5.14
N ASP A 208 -15.52 -3.40 5.45
CA ASP A 208 -14.42 -3.06 4.52
C ASP A 208 -13.50 -4.28 4.34
N PRO A 209 -13.21 -4.75 3.13
CA PRO A 209 -12.47 -5.98 2.88
C PRO A 209 -10.96 -5.86 3.17
N TYR A 210 -10.46 -4.68 3.46
CA TYR A 210 -9.05 -4.34 3.52
C TYR A 210 -8.20 -5.32 4.34
N ALA A 211 -8.60 -5.58 5.59
CA ALA A 211 -7.82 -6.42 6.50
C ALA A 211 -7.77 -7.89 6.03
N VAL A 212 -8.85 -8.38 5.43
CA VAL A 212 -8.92 -9.74 4.88
C VAL A 212 -8.05 -9.84 3.64
N GLU A 213 -8.17 -8.89 2.73
CA GLU A 213 -7.38 -8.85 1.50
C GLU A 213 -5.88 -8.73 1.78
N ALA A 214 -5.47 -7.90 2.76
CA ALA A 214 -4.06 -7.80 3.15
C ALA A 214 -3.50 -9.13 3.68
N LYS A 215 -4.25 -9.85 4.50
CA LYS A 215 -3.86 -11.17 5.00
C LYS A 215 -3.85 -12.23 3.90
N ARG A 216 -4.75 -12.16 2.91
CA ARG A 216 -4.73 -13.05 1.74
C ARG A 216 -3.47 -12.82 0.89
N THR A 217 -3.12 -11.57 0.62
CA THR A 217 -1.85 -11.25 -0.05
C THR A 217 -0.68 -11.87 0.71
N ALA A 218 -0.62 -11.68 2.04
CA ALA A 218 0.43 -12.25 2.88
C ALA A 218 0.51 -13.79 2.79
N ALA A 219 -0.63 -14.47 2.86
CA ALA A 219 -0.70 -15.93 2.73
C ALA A 219 -0.19 -16.41 1.37
N MET A 220 -0.60 -15.75 0.28
CA MET A 220 -0.13 -16.08 -1.08
C MET A 220 1.39 -15.87 -1.24
N VAL A 221 1.96 -14.84 -0.60
CA VAL A 221 3.41 -14.63 -0.60
C VAL A 221 4.11 -15.70 0.23
N ALA A 222 3.58 -16.03 1.43
CA ALA A 222 4.15 -17.05 2.31
C ALA A 222 4.22 -18.44 1.65
N GLU A 223 3.18 -18.82 0.89
CA GLU A 223 3.17 -20.06 0.11
C GLU A 223 4.33 -20.16 -0.90
N ARG A 224 4.84 -19.02 -1.37
CA ARG A 224 5.94 -18.91 -2.32
C ARG A 224 7.34 -18.90 -1.67
N VAL A 225 7.40 -18.80 -0.33
CA VAL A 225 8.65 -18.71 0.43
C VAL A 225 8.65 -19.78 1.55
N PRO A 226 8.59 -21.08 1.19
CA PRO A 226 8.49 -22.18 2.16
C PRO A 226 9.76 -22.34 3.03
N GLU A 227 10.87 -21.71 2.67
CA GLU A 227 12.10 -21.67 3.45
C GLU A 227 12.02 -20.84 4.73
N ALA A 228 11.02 -19.95 4.86
CA ALA A 228 10.74 -19.26 6.11
C ALA A 228 10.28 -20.22 7.21
N ALA A 229 10.69 -19.96 8.45
CA ALA A 229 10.33 -20.83 9.58
C ALA A 229 8.83 -20.77 9.96
N GLY A 230 8.16 -19.72 9.52
CA GLY A 230 6.75 -19.43 9.73
C GLY A 230 6.47 -17.97 9.46
N TRP A 231 5.21 -17.58 9.57
CA TRP A 231 4.82 -16.18 9.39
C TRP A 231 3.66 -15.78 10.31
N CYS A 232 3.58 -14.47 10.54
CA CYS A 232 2.43 -13.84 11.19
C CYS A 232 2.13 -12.50 10.50
N PHE A 233 1.07 -11.82 10.95
CA PHE A 233 0.60 -10.58 10.36
C PHE A 233 0.34 -9.54 11.44
N ALA A 234 0.73 -8.29 11.19
CA ALA A 234 0.46 -7.14 12.04
C ALA A 234 0.06 -5.90 11.21
N PHE A 235 -0.51 -4.90 11.88
CA PHE A 235 -0.79 -3.61 11.28
C PHE A 235 0.16 -2.55 11.83
N GLN A 236 0.66 -1.68 10.94
CA GLN A 236 1.63 -0.63 11.24
C GLN A 236 1.04 0.78 11.09
N SER A 237 1.77 1.78 11.54
CA SER A 237 1.58 3.19 11.18
C SER A 237 0.22 3.76 11.61
N GLN A 238 -0.10 3.67 12.91
CA GLN A 238 -1.30 4.31 13.45
C GLN A 238 -1.18 5.84 13.35
N GLY A 239 -2.20 6.49 12.77
CA GLY A 239 -2.23 7.94 12.65
C GLY A 239 -2.68 8.66 13.93
N ALA A 240 -2.62 9.98 13.94
CA ALA A 240 -2.97 10.83 15.08
C ALA A 240 -4.48 10.90 15.39
N SER A 241 -5.35 10.25 14.64
CA SER A 241 -6.80 10.26 14.89
C SER A 241 -7.14 9.40 16.11
N GLY A 242 -7.85 9.95 17.08
CA GLY A 242 -8.29 9.23 18.27
C GLY A 242 -9.24 8.07 17.96
N GLY A 243 -9.25 7.07 18.84
CA GLY A 243 -10.09 5.86 18.78
C GLY A 243 -9.28 4.59 18.54
N PRO A 244 -9.92 3.40 18.61
CA PRO A 244 -9.25 2.14 18.36
C PRO A 244 -8.87 2.00 16.88
N TRP A 245 -7.67 1.45 16.66
CA TRP A 245 -7.13 1.08 15.35
C TRP A 245 -7.10 -0.44 15.23
N ILE A 246 -7.16 -0.97 14.01
CA ILE A 246 -7.07 -2.42 13.82
C ILE A 246 -5.68 -2.93 14.20
N GLY A 247 -5.65 -4.11 14.82
CA GLY A 247 -4.43 -4.78 15.27
C GLY A 247 -4.35 -6.23 14.83
N PRO A 248 -3.34 -6.95 15.28
CA PRO A 248 -2.33 -6.52 16.27
C PRO A 248 -1.36 -5.47 15.70
N ALA A 249 -0.79 -4.63 16.59
CA ALA A 249 0.27 -3.70 16.24
C ALA A 249 1.60 -4.45 16.04
N VAL A 250 2.53 -3.85 15.26
CA VAL A 250 3.85 -4.44 14.99
C VAL A 250 4.64 -4.61 16.28
N GLU A 251 4.66 -3.61 17.16
CA GLU A 251 5.41 -3.63 18.41
C GLU A 251 4.94 -4.76 19.32
N ALA A 252 3.63 -4.89 19.56
CA ALA A 252 3.06 -5.98 20.36
C ALA A 252 3.35 -7.36 19.77
N THR A 253 3.39 -7.46 18.43
CA THR A 253 3.74 -8.70 17.74
C THR A 253 5.20 -9.04 17.91
N LEU A 254 6.11 -8.08 17.81
CA LEU A 254 7.54 -8.26 18.03
C LEU A 254 7.83 -8.66 19.50
N GLU A 255 7.15 -8.06 20.47
CA GLU A 255 7.24 -8.47 21.89
C GLU A 255 6.83 -9.93 22.08
N ALA A 256 5.71 -10.36 21.49
CA ALA A 256 5.27 -11.74 21.57
C ALA A 256 6.25 -12.70 20.88
N MET A 257 6.82 -12.32 19.74
CA MET A 257 7.87 -13.08 19.06
C MET A 257 9.13 -13.22 19.92
N ALA A 258 9.59 -12.15 20.57
CA ALA A 258 10.74 -12.17 21.48
C ALA A 258 10.50 -13.10 22.67
N GLN A 259 9.31 -13.04 23.30
CA GLN A 259 8.89 -13.94 24.37
C GLN A 259 8.85 -15.40 23.90
N GLY A 260 8.49 -15.65 22.65
CA GLY A 260 8.55 -16.97 22.01
C GLY A 260 9.95 -17.43 21.58
N GLY A 261 11.00 -16.64 21.89
CA GLY A 261 12.39 -16.97 21.59
C GLY A 261 12.83 -16.70 20.14
N VAL A 262 12.03 -15.98 19.35
CA VAL A 262 12.40 -15.57 18.00
C VAL A 262 13.55 -14.56 18.04
N LYS A 263 14.59 -14.76 17.22
CA LYS A 263 15.77 -13.92 17.14
C LYS A 263 15.98 -13.24 15.78
N ALA A 264 15.37 -13.76 14.73
CA ALA A 264 15.53 -13.28 13.37
C ALA A 264 14.17 -13.11 12.68
N VAL A 265 13.85 -11.91 12.22
CA VAL A 265 12.58 -11.55 11.60
C VAL A 265 12.83 -10.78 10.30
N VAL A 266 12.19 -11.21 9.21
CA VAL A 266 12.03 -10.38 8.02
C VAL A 266 10.63 -9.77 8.02
N LEU A 267 10.55 -8.44 8.10
CA LEU A 267 9.30 -7.70 8.03
C LEU A 267 9.01 -7.35 6.56
N GLN A 268 7.93 -7.90 6.02
CA GLN A 268 7.50 -7.69 4.63
C GLN A 268 6.19 -6.92 4.59
N PRO A 269 6.21 -5.61 4.26
CA PRO A 269 4.97 -4.87 4.03
C PRO A 269 4.32 -5.32 2.73
N VAL A 270 3.08 -5.81 2.80
CA VAL A 270 2.27 -6.21 1.62
C VAL A 270 1.20 -5.18 1.27
N GLY A 271 0.96 -4.20 2.15
CA GLY A 271 0.04 -3.09 1.91
C GLY A 271 0.64 -1.92 1.14
N PHE A 272 1.94 -1.97 0.82
CA PHE A 272 2.67 -0.90 0.16
C PHE A 272 3.51 -1.43 -1.01
N LEU A 273 3.52 -0.68 -2.11
CA LEU A 273 4.26 -1.05 -3.31
C LEU A 273 5.60 -0.34 -3.44
N CYS A 274 5.75 0.83 -2.81
CA CYS A 274 6.92 1.71 -2.96
C CYS A 274 7.49 2.16 -1.63
N ASP A 275 8.76 2.52 -1.65
CA ASP A 275 9.41 3.22 -0.55
C ASP A 275 8.80 4.62 -0.34
N HIS A 276 8.49 4.92 0.91
CA HIS A 276 7.95 6.19 1.41
C HIS A 276 8.16 6.26 2.93
N VAL A 277 7.67 7.31 3.59
CA VAL A 277 7.96 7.55 5.01
C VAL A 277 7.56 6.38 5.92
N GLU A 278 6.41 5.75 5.69
CA GLU A 278 5.93 4.61 6.52
C GLU A 278 6.72 3.30 6.29
N ILE A 279 7.59 3.27 5.27
CA ILE A 279 8.57 2.22 5.04
C ILE A 279 9.93 2.66 5.57
N LEU A 280 10.44 3.79 5.07
CA LEU A 280 11.82 4.23 5.33
C LEU A 280 12.04 4.74 6.76
N TYR A 281 10.99 5.25 7.42
CA TYR A 281 11.07 5.64 8.81
C TYR A 281 10.49 4.58 9.75
N ASP A 282 9.22 4.20 9.57
CA ASP A 282 8.57 3.33 10.55
C ASP A 282 9.25 1.96 10.61
N ILE A 283 9.62 1.36 9.45
CA ILE A 283 10.25 0.03 9.42
C ILE A 283 11.76 0.13 9.57
N ASP A 284 12.43 0.91 8.71
CA ASP A 284 13.89 0.88 8.61
C ASP A 284 14.59 1.57 9.79
N ILE A 285 13.86 2.45 10.52
CA ILE A 285 14.37 3.13 11.73
C ILE A 285 13.63 2.64 12.96
N ALA A 286 12.34 2.98 13.12
CA ALA A 286 11.64 2.81 14.39
C ALA A 286 11.45 1.33 14.79
N PHE A 287 10.88 0.49 13.91
CA PHE A 287 10.67 -0.92 14.24
C PHE A 287 11.98 -1.70 14.31
N ARG A 288 12.99 -1.30 13.54
CA ARG A 288 14.31 -1.91 13.61
C ARG A 288 14.99 -1.63 14.95
N GLU A 289 14.92 -0.38 15.44
CA GLU A 289 15.44 -0.03 16.77
C GLU A 289 14.66 -0.74 17.88
N PHE A 290 13.32 -0.77 17.77
CA PHE A 290 12.47 -1.47 18.73
C PHE A 290 12.78 -2.97 18.79
N ALA A 291 12.89 -3.64 17.65
CA ALA A 291 13.26 -5.06 17.57
C ALA A 291 14.65 -5.35 18.15
N ALA A 292 15.62 -4.47 17.88
CA ALA A 292 16.97 -4.59 18.45
C ALA A 292 16.95 -4.51 19.98
N GLY A 293 16.10 -3.64 20.56
CA GLY A 293 15.86 -3.56 22.02
C GLY A 293 15.28 -4.84 22.61
N LEU A 294 14.59 -5.67 21.82
CA LEU A 294 14.07 -6.98 22.19
C LEU A 294 15.05 -8.14 21.89
N GLY A 295 16.21 -7.86 21.33
CA GLY A 295 17.19 -8.86 20.90
C GLY A 295 16.77 -9.62 19.64
N ILE A 296 15.95 -9.01 18.79
CA ILE A 296 15.55 -9.51 17.48
C ILE A 296 16.33 -8.76 16.39
N GLU A 297 17.00 -9.51 15.51
CA GLU A 297 17.55 -8.97 14.28
C GLU A 297 16.43 -8.84 13.25
N LEU A 298 16.04 -7.59 12.93
CA LEU A 298 14.97 -7.30 11.99
C LEU A 298 15.53 -6.77 10.67
N ARG A 299 15.11 -7.36 9.57
CA ARG A 299 15.40 -6.93 8.20
C ARG A 299 14.13 -6.67 7.43
N ARG A 300 14.20 -5.82 6.45
CA ARG A 300 13.14 -5.60 5.45
C ARG A 300 13.71 -5.90 4.06
N PRO A 301 12.97 -6.63 3.20
CA PRO A 301 13.33 -6.72 1.79
C PRO A 301 13.12 -5.36 1.11
N GLU A 302 13.78 -5.15 -0.02
CA GLU A 302 13.53 -4.00 -0.88
C GLU A 302 12.05 -3.94 -1.28
N SER A 303 11.44 -2.75 -1.28
CA SER A 303 10.08 -2.55 -1.79
C SER A 303 9.98 -2.92 -3.28
N LEU A 304 8.76 -3.18 -3.77
CA LEU A 304 8.57 -3.50 -5.19
C LEU A 304 8.99 -2.35 -6.09
N ASN A 305 8.75 -1.11 -5.65
CA ASN A 305 9.09 0.11 -6.39
C ASN A 305 8.61 0.01 -7.85
N SER A 306 9.52 0.05 -8.81
CA SER A 306 9.24 -0.10 -10.23
C SER A 306 9.74 -1.43 -10.81
N SER A 307 9.59 -2.54 -10.04
CA SER A 307 10.05 -3.88 -10.43
C SER A 307 9.38 -4.39 -11.71
N ALA A 308 10.05 -5.34 -12.37
CA ALA A 308 9.54 -5.92 -13.60
C ALA A 308 8.24 -6.70 -13.38
N LEU A 309 8.16 -7.52 -12.31
CA LEU A 309 6.96 -8.30 -12.01
C LEU A 309 5.77 -7.41 -11.63
N LEU A 310 5.98 -6.31 -10.89
CA LEU A 310 4.93 -5.33 -10.64
C LEU A 310 4.44 -4.69 -11.95
N THR A 311 5.36 -4.34 -12.86
CA THR A 311 5.00 -3.81 -14.18
C THR A 311 4.16 -4.81 -14.98
N GLU A 312 4.49 -6.11 -14.94
CA GLU A 312 3.69 -7.16 -15.60
C GLU A 312 2.31 -7.33 -14.96
N ALA A 313 2.21 -7.28 -13.62
CA ALA A 313 0.93 -7.32 -12.92
C ALA A 313 0.02 -6.15 -13.37
N LEU A 314 0.54 -4.94 -13.36
CA LEU A 314 -0.19 -3.74 -13.80
C LEU A 314 -0.57 -3.83 -15.30
N ALA A 315 0.30 -4.37 -16.15
CA ALA A 315 0.02 -4.57 -17.56
C ALA A 315 -1.08 -5.61 -17.80
N LYS A 316 -1.12 -6.67 -17.01
CA LYS A 316 -2.20 -7.66 -17.05
C LYS A 316 -3.53 -7.02 -16.68
N LEU A 317 -3.59 -6.31 -15.55
CA LEU A 317 -4.79 -5.61 -15.09
C LEU A 317 -5.30 -4.58 -16.13
N ALA A 318 -4.40 -3.83 -16.75
CA ALA A 318 -4.75 -2.89 -17.79
C ALA A 318 -5.36 -3.56 -19.02
N ARG A 319 -4.80 -4.68 -19.48
CA ARG A 319 -5.36 -5.45 -20.62
C ARG A 319 -6.73 -6.02 -20.31
N GLU A 320 -6.92 -6.58 -19.11
CA GLU A 320 -8.22 -7.08 -18.65
C GLU A 320 -9.25 -5.95 -18.57
N SER A 321 -8.85 -4.77 -18.09
CA SER A 321 -9.69 -3.58 -18.07
C SER A 321 -10.09 -3.15 -19.49
N PHE A 322 -9.16 -3.15 -20.44
CA PHE A 322 -9.44 -2.84 -21.83
C PHE A 322 -10.42 -3.82 -22.48
N LEU A 323 -10.32 -5.11 -22.17
CA LEU A 323 -11.29 -6.10 -22.64
C LEU A 323 -12.70 -5.81 -22.11
N ARG A 324 -12.85 -5.44 -20.84
CA ARG A 324 -14.15 -5.05 -20.27
C ARG A 324 -14.73 -3.79 -20.91
N LEU A 325 -13.89 -2.81 -21.27
CA LEU A 325 -14.31 -1.62 -22.00
C LEU A 325 -14.80 -1.95 -23.42
N ASP A 326 -14.10 -2.85 -24.13
CA ASP A 326 -14.50 -3.33 -25.46
C ASP A 326 -15.85 -4.04 -25.41
N GLU A 327 -16.07 -4.92 -24.43
CA GLU A 327 -17.35 -5.61 -24.23
C GLU A 327 -18.49 -4.64 -23.90
N ALA A 328 -18.24 -3.62 -23.08
CA ALA A 328 -19.22 -2.59 -22.74
C ALA A 328 -19.61 -1.75 -23.97
N THR A 329 -18.66 -1.51 -24.87
CA THR A 329 -18.90 -0.79 -26.13
C THR A 329 -19.73 -1.64 -27.12
N ALA A 330 -19.43 -2.93 -27.22
CA ALA A 330 -20.13 -3.85 -28.12
C ALA A 330 -21.59 -4.12 -27.72
N ARG A 331 -21.96 -3.86 -26.47
CA ARG A 331 -23.34 -4.03 -25.95
C ARG A 331 -24.23 -2.79 -26.14
N ARG A 332 -23.68 -1.67 -26.59
CA ARG A 332 -24.39 -0.41 -26.86
C ARG A 332 -24.79 -0.30 -28.34
#